data_e37846677831fd18157e214adf749633
#
_entry.id   e37846677831fd18157e214adf749633
#
_cell.length_a   1.000
_cell.length_b   1.000
_cell.length_c   1.000
_cell.angle_alpha   90.00
_cell.angle_beta   90.00
_cell.angle_gamma   90.00
#
_symmetry.space_group_name_H-M   'P 1'
#
loop_
_entity.id
_entity.type
_entity.pdbx_description
1 polymer ?
#
loop_
_entity_poly.entity_id
_entity_poly.type
_entity_poly.pdbx_seq_one_letter_code
_entity_poly.pdbx_strand_id
1 'polypeptide(L)'
;LNTPDEELDALIDRAKSLRYRYKGDRVSIHILTNARSGNCSQDCAYCAQSCRSTADSDKYKWVDEDKLYQDNDFVNEYHLSRHCIGLSGMKFTDKEIEELARRIRKMKEHGTHLCCSIGFLTEKQARMLKEAGLDRINHNLNSSRSYYHNICSTHTFEQRVQNIRMLQGIGFEICSGGIIGMGESK
;
A
#
# COMPACT_ATOMS: atom_id res chain seq x y z
N LEU A 1 2.28 21.25 12.09
CA LEU A 1 3.76 21.28 12.06
C LEU A 1 4.35 22.49 12.81
N ASN A 2 3.58 23.54 13.07
CA ASN A 2 4.01 24.74 13.81
C ASN A 2 3.30 24.88 15.16
N THR A 3 2.58 23.85 15.60
CA THR A 3 1.91 23.87 16.90
C THR A 3 2.96 23.88 18.00
N PRO A 4 2.97 24.87 18.88
CA PRO A 4 3.86 24.87 20.05
C PRO A 4 3.55 23.69 20.97
N ASP A 5 4.53 23.26 21.75
CA ASP A 5 4.38 22.10 22.65
C ASP A 5 3.25 22.31 23.67
N GLU A 6 3.05 23.54 24.15
CA GLU A 6 1.96 23.90 25.07
C GLU A 6 0.55 23.79 24.46
N GLU A 7 0.43 23.79 23.13
CA GLU A 7 -0.84 23.63 22.40
C GLU A 7 -1.04 22.19 21.88
N LEU A 8 -0.08 21.31 22.06
CA LEU A 8 -0.12 19.95 21.50
C LEU A 8 -1.29 19.13 22.06
N ASP A 9 -1.54 19.22 23.35
CA ASP A 9 -2.64 18.51 23.99
C ASP A 9 -4.00 18.95 23.42
N ALA A 10 -4.21 20.25 23.19
CA ALA A 10 -5.41 20.77 22.57
C ALA A 10 -5.60 20.24 21.13
N LEU A 11 -4.52 20.13 20.36
CA LEU A 11 -4.55 19.55 19.02
C LEU A 11 -4.90 18.05 19.07
N ILE A 12 -4.32 17.31 20.00
CA ILE A 12 -4.58 15.87 20.20
C ILE A 12 -6.06 15.66 20.61
N ASP A 13 -6.58 16.46 21.53
CA ASP A 13 -7.98 16.36 21.99
C ASP A 13 -8.96 16.72 20.86
N ARG A 14 -8.61 17.67 20.00
CA ARG A 14 -9.40 17.98 18.81
C ARG A 14 -9.42 16.82 17.82
N ALA A 15 -8.27 16.23 17.53
CA ALA A 15 -8.16 15.06 16.65
C ALA A 15 -8.96 13.86 17.23
N LYS A 16 -8.84 13.62 18.54
CA LYS A 16 -9.56 12.57 19.26
C LYS A 16 -11.07 12.78 19.18
N SER A 17 -11.54 14.01 19.39
CA SER A 17 -12.97 14.35 19.30
C SER A 17 -13.54 14.08 17.90
N LEU A 18 -12.79 14.44 16.84
CA LEU A 18 -13.16 14.15 15.46
C LEU A 18 -13.17 12.64 15.18
N ARG A 19 -12.17 11.91 15.68
CA ARG A 19 -12.13 10.46 15.55
C ARG A 19 -13.36 9.81 16.18
N TYR A 20 -13.70 10.17 17.43
CA TYR A 20 -14.86 9.62 18.12
C TYR A 20 -16.17 9.96 17.40
N ARG A 21 -16.28 11.19 16.91
CA ARG A 21 -17.49 11.63 16.19
C ARG A 21 -17.75 10.82 14.90
N TYR A 22 -16.71 10.47 14.14
CA TYR A 22 -16.86 9.85 12.82
C TYR A 22 -16.53 8.35 12.78
N LYS A 23 -15.78 7.84 13.74
CA LYS A 23 -15.32 6.43 13.77
C LYS A 23 -15.66 5.71 15.07
N GLY A 24 -16.12 6.42 16.08
CA GLY A 24 -16.34 5.86 17.41
C GLY A 24 -15.02 5.43 18.06
N ASP A 25 -15.07 4.44 18.91
CA ASP A 25 -13.93 3.85 19.61
C ASP A 25 -13.33 2.62 18.92
N ARG A 26 -13.88 2.23 17.77
CA ARG A 26 -13.40 1.07 17.01
C ARG A 26 -11.99 1.28 16.46
N VAL A 27 -11.19 0.24 16.57
CA VAL A 27 -9.85 0.15 15.96
C VAL A 27 -9.88 -0.90 14.85
N SER A 28 -9.43 -0.52 13.66
CA SER A 28 -9.28 -1.45 12.55
C SER A 28 -7.88 -2.05 12.58
N ILE A 29 -7.79 -3.38 12.63
CA ILE A 29 -6.52 -4.10 12.58
C ILE A 29 -6.37 -4.71 11.19
N HIS A 30 -5.19 -4.54 10.59
CA HIS A 30 -4.82 -5.11 9.30
C HIS A 30 -3.58 -5.98 9.46
N ILE A 31 -3.54 -7.11 8.78
CA ILE A 31 -2.34 -7.94 8.62
C ILE A 31 -1.69 -7.57 7.29
N LEU A 32 -0.38 -7.48 7.29
CA LEU A 32 0.41 -7.27 6.08
C LEU A 32 1.31 -8.48 5.82
N THR A 33 1.11 -9.15 4.70
CA THR A 33 2.04 -10.15 4.17
C THR A 33 2.92 -9.51 3.11
N ASN A 34 4.24 -9.53 3.30
CA ASN A 34 5.20 -9.13 2.28
C ASN A 34 5.31 -10.26 1.25
N ALA A 35 4.50 -10.22 0.20
CA ALA A 35 4.37 -11.33 -0.75
C ALA A 35 5.48 -11.38 -1.80
N ARG A 36 6.17 -10.26 -2.05
CA ARG A 36 7.38 -10.16 -2.88
C ARG A 36 8.34 -9.18 -2.24
N SER A 37 9.58 -9.58 -2.05
CA SER A 37 10.57 -8.79 -1.32
C SER A 37 11.86 -8.57 -2.09
N GLY A 38 12.47 -7.41 -1.90
CA GLY A 38 13.75 -7.02 -2.49
C GLY A 38 13.69 -6.81 -4.00
N ASN A 39 14.86 -6.66 -4.61
CA ASN A 39 15.07 -6.55 -6.06
C ASN A 39 14.20 -5.49 -6.77
N CYS A 40 13.78 -4.43 -6.05
CA CYS A 40 13.07 -3.32 -6.67
C CYS A 40 14.03 -2.46 -7.46
N SER A 41 13.74 -2.21 -8.74
CA SER A 41 14.56 -1.36 -9.61
C SER A 41 14.42 0.14 -9.32
N GLN A 42 13.57 0.51 -8.37
CA GLN A 42 13.30 1.90 -8.03
C GLN A 42 14.27 2.40 -6.97
N ASP A 43 14.56 3.71 -7.02
CA ASP A 43 15.54 4.37 -6.16
C ASP A 43 14.93 5.18 -5.01
N CYS A 44 13.68 4.88 -4.63
CA CYS A 44 12.99 5.58 -3.56
C CYS A 44 13.84 5.65 -2.27
N ALA A 45 14.20 6.84 -1.83
CA ALA A 45 15.16 7.07 -0.76
C ALA A 45 14.70 6.55 0.62
N TYR A 46 13.40 6.44 0.85
CA TYR A 46 12.80 5.95 2.09
C TYR A 46 12.60 4.44 2.16
N CYS A 47 12.81 3.72 1.03
CA CYS A 47 12.40 2.33 0.90
C CYS A 47 13.58 1.37 1.10
N ALA A 48 13.48 0.50 2.11
CA ALA A 48 14.47 -0.55 2.36
C ALA A 48 14.63 -1.54 1.20
N GLN A 49 13.63 -1.66 0.32
CA GLN A 49 13.65 -2.56 -0.83
C GLN A 49 14.14 -1.89 -2.13
N SER A 50 14.55 -0.61 -2.07
CA SER A 50 15.01 0.14 -3.24
C SER A 50 16.38 -0.38 -3.72
N CYS A 51 16.69 -0.16 -5.01
CA CYS A 51 17.99 -0.55 -5.57
C CYS A 51 19.19 0.18 -4.93
N ARG A 52 18.94 1.29 -4.22
CA ARG A 52 19.96 2.06 -3.50
C ARG A 52 20.05 1.72 -2.02
N SER A 53 19.13 0.90 -1.50
CA SER A 53 19.11 0.56 -0.08
C SER A 53 20.26 -0.39 0.27
N THR A 54 20.93 -0.11 1.38
CA THR A 54 21.91 -0.99 2.03
C THR A 54 21.31 -1.81 3.16
N ALA A 55 19.99 -1.69 3.39
CA ALA A 55 19.31 -2.47 4.40
C ALA A 55 19.36 -3.97 4.07
N ASP A 56 19.65 -4.77 5.08
CA ASP A 56 19.55 -6.21 4.98
C ASP A 56 18.07 -6.61 4.98
N SER A 57 17.61 -7.14 3.85
CA SER A 57 16.23 -7.58 3.68
C SER A 57 16.18 -8.85 2.85
N ASP A 58 15.32 -9.77 3.26
CA ASP A 58 15.07 -11.00 2.50
C ASP A 58 14.69 -10.68 1.04
N LYS A 59 15.17 -11.53 0.12
CA LYS A 59 14.90 -11.36 -1.31
C LYS A 59 14.22 -12.61 -1.87
N TYR A 60 12.97 -12.46 -2.26
CA TYR A 60 12.20 -13.53 -2.89
C TYR A 60 11.20 -12.97 -3.91
N LYS A 61 10.92 -13.76 -4.94
CA LYS A 61 9.97 -13.37 -6.00
C LYS A 61 8.51 -13.53 -5.52
N TRP A 62 8.23 -14.58 -4.79
CA TRP A 62 6.96 -14.84 -4.13
C TRP A 62 7.20 -15.46 -2.76
N VAL A 63 6.40 -15.04 -1.79
CA VAL A 63 6.29 -15.75 -0.53
C VAL A 63 5.65 -17.12 -0.77
N ASP A 64 5.93 -18.06 0.11
CA ASP A 64 5.27 -19.36 0.12
C ASP A 64 3.74 -19.18 0.13
N GLU A 65 3.03 -19.96 -0.70
CA GLU A 65 1.56 -19.85 -0.81
C GLU A 65 0.86 -20.26 0.49
N ASP A 66 1.36 -21.27 1.16
CA ASP A 66 0.77 -21.71 2.43
C ASP A 66 0.84 -20.59 3.48
N LYS A 67 1.97 -19.89 3.55
CA LYS A 67 2.12 -18.71 4.42
C LYS A 67 1.12 -17.61 4.08
N LEU A 68 0.94 -17.32 2.79
CA LEU A 68 0.00 -16.28 2.34
C LEU A 68 -1.45 -16.64 2.72
N TYR A 69 -1.83 -17.89 2.57
CA TYR A 69 -3.17 -18.36 2.90
C TYR A 69 -3.39 -18.48 4.41
N GLN A 70 -2.41 -18.94 5.17
CA GLN A 70 -2.46 -18.94 6.64
C GLN A 70 -2.67 -17.53 7.21
N ASP A 71 -1.97 -16.53 6.66
CA ASP A 71 -2.17 -15.13 7.07
C ASP A 71 -3.60 -14.65 6.73
N ASN A 72 -4.16 -15.09 5.59
CA ASN A 72 -5.52 -14.79 5.21
C ASN A 72 -6.55 -15.48 6.14
N ASP A 73 -6.32 -16.72 6.48
CA ASP A 73 -7.17 -17.49 7.41
C ASP A 73 -7.15 -16.86 8.80
N PHE A 74 -5.98 -16.40 9.25
CA PHE A 74 -5.86 -15.65 10.50
C PHE A 74 -6.72 -14.37 10.50
N VAL A 75 -6.74 -13.62 9.39
CA VAL A 75 -7.61 -12.43 9.26
C VAL A 75 -9.08 -12.79 9.43
N ASN A 76 -9.53 -13.90 8.86
CA ASN A 76 -10.91 -14.38 8.95
C ASN A 76 -11.24 -14.92 10.34
N GLU A 77 -10.37 -15.75 10.92
CA GLU A 77 -10.54 -16.35 12.24
C GLU A 77 -10.70 -15.28 13.34
N TYR A 78 -9.86 -14.25 13.29
CA TYR A 78 -9.87 -13.17 14.29
C TYR A 78 -10.74 -11.96 13.88
N HIS A 79 -11.51 -12.08 12.79
CA HIS A 79 -12.40 -11.02 12.28
C HIS A 79 -11.68 -9.69 12.11
N LEU A 80 -10.43 -9.73 11.64
CA LEU A 80 -9.65 -8.53 11.37
C LEU A 80 -10.20 -7.80 10.16
N SER A 81 -9.94 -6.49 10.10
CA SER A 81 -10.58 -5.63 9.10
C SER A 81 -10.10 -5.89 7.67
N ARG A 82 -8.86 -6.38 7.49
CA ARG A 82 -8.27 -6.48 6.15
C ARG A 82 -6.97 -7.29 6.12
N HIS A 83 -6.74 -8.01 5.03
CA HIS A 83 -5.43 -8.56 4.67
C HIS A 83 -4.78 -7.67 3.61
N CYS A 84 -3.59 -7.16 3.89
CA CYS A 84 -2.79 -6.36 2.98
C CYS A 84 -1.65 -7.21 2.39
N ILE A 85 -1.46 -7.13 1.08
CA ILE A 85 -0.43 -7.87 0.34
C ILE A 85 0.57 -6.85 -0.19
N GLY A 86 1.82 -6.91 0.24
CA GLY A 86 2.91 -6.05 -0.21
C GLY A 86 3.74 -6.70 -1.30
N LEU A 87 3.99 -5.98 -2.38
CA LEU A 87 4.86 -6.45 -3.47
C LEU A 87 5.92 -5.39 -3.81
N SER A 88 7.18 -5.76 -3.68
CA SER A 88 8.28 -4.96 -4.22
C SER A 88 8.26 -4.97 -5.76
N GLY A 89 8.65 -3.86 -6.36
CA GLY A 89 8.74 -3.71 -7.81
C GLY A 89 7.87 -2.58 -8.35
N MET A 90 8.23 -2.08 -9.52
CA MET A 90 7.50 -1.00 -10.18
C MET A 90 6.54 -1.50 -11.25
N LYS A 91 6.97 -2.46 -12.05
CA LYS A 91 6.20 -3.03 -13.15
C LYS A 91 6.16 -4.55 -13.02
N PHE A 92 5.06 -5.12 -13.46
CA PHE A 92 4.82 -6.55 -13.42
C PHE A 92 4.46 -7.03 -14.83
N THR A 93 4.87 -8.24 -15.16
CA THR A 93 4.41 -8.93 -16.37
C THR A 93 2.96 -9.36 -16.21
N ASP A 94 2.24 -9.55 -17.32
CA ASP A 94 0.86 -10.06 -17.28
C ASP A 94 0.79 -11.42 -16.57
N LYS A 95 1.80 -12.30 -16.75
CA LYS A 95 1.88 -13.60 -16.05
C LYS A 95 2.00 -13.45 -14.52
N GLU A 96 2.75 -12.46 -14.05
CA GLU A 96 2.86 -12.18 -12.61
C GLU A 96 1.54 -11.65 -12.05
N ILE A 97 0.81 -10.86 -12.83
CA ILE A 97 -0.52 -10.36 -12.44
C ILE A 97 -1.57 -11.48 -12.49
N GLU A 98 -1.53 -12.38 -13.47
CA GLU A 98 -2.37 -13.59 -13.53
C GLU A 98 -2.15 -14.46 -12.29
N GLU A 99 -0.90 -14.65 -11.90
CA GLU A 99 -0.54 -15.41 -10.69
C GLU A 99 -1.06 -14.73 -9.42
N LEU A 100 -0.92 -13.42 -9.31
CA LEU A 100 -1.48 -12.66 -8.19
C LEU A 100 -3.02 -12.74 -8.18
N ALA A 101 -3.65 -12.63 -9.34
CA ALA A 101 -5.11 -12.74 -9.48
C ALA A 101 -5.62 -14.11 -9.05
N ARG A 102 -4.91 -15.20 -9.37
CA ARG A 102 -5.23 -16.56 -8.92
C ARG A 102 -5.22 -16.64 -7.38
N ARG A 103 -4.17 -16.10 -6.74
CA ARG A 103 -4.04 -16.09 -5.28
C ARG A 103 -5.13 -15.24 -4.62
N ILE A 104 -5.44 -14.08 -5.20
CA ILE A 104 -6.53 -13.21 -4.73
C ILE A 104 -7.87 -13.95 -4.77
N ARG A 105 -8.21 -14.62 -5.89
CA ARG A 105 -9.48 -15.38 -5.97
C ARG A 105 -9.59 -16.39 -4.85
N LYS A 106 -8.52 -17.16 -4.59
CA LYS A 106 -8.52 -18.15 -3.51
C LYS A 106 -8.73 -17.51 -2.13
N MET A 107 -8.04 -16.41 -1.83
CA MET A 107 -8.22 -15.70 -0.56
C MET A 107 -9.64 -15.11 -0.42
N LYS A 108 -10.29 -14.75 -1.54
CA LYS A 108 -11.66 -14.21 -1.55
C LYS A 108 -12.72 -15.25 -1.29
N GLU A 109 -12.45 -16.55 -1.39
CA GLU A 109 -13.40 -17.63 -1.08
C GLU A 109 -13.96 -17.51 0.34
N HIS A 110 -13.19 -16.95 1.28
CA HIS A 110 -13.59 -16.71 2.66
C HIS A 110 -14.14 -15.29 2.91
N GLY A 111 -14.34 -14.48 1.86
CA GLY A 111 -14.91 -13.14 1.99
C GLY A 111 -13.96 -12.07 2.53
N THR A 112 -12.67 -12.36 2.66
CA THR A 112 -11.67 -11.42 3.19
C THR A 112 -11.63 -10.11 2.39
N HIS A 113 -11.59 -8.98 3.08
CA HIS A 113 -11.24 -7.70 2.46
C HIS A 113 -9.75 -7.64 2.15
N LEU A 114 -9.41 -7.50 0.87
CA LEU A 114 -8.03 -7.52 0.39
C LEU A 114 -7.55 -6.15 -0.05
N CYS A 115 -6.34 -5.80 0.36
CA CYS A 115 -5.60 -4.63 -0.09
C CYS A 115 -4.27 -5.08 -0.72
N CYS A 116 -3.85 -4.45 -1.80
CA CYS A 116 -2.56 -4.71 -2.40
C CYS A 116 -1.72 -3.43 -2.48
N SER A 117 -0.50 -3.48 -1.94
CA SER A 117 0.53 -2.47 -2.18
C SER A 117 1.41 -2.94 -3.32
N ILE A 118 1.24 -2.34 -4.48
CA ILE A 118 1.87 -2.76 -5.74
C ILE A 118 2.35 -1.52 -6.52
N GLY A 119 3.32 -1.71 -7.41
CA GLY A 119 3.81 -0.66 -8.30
C GLY A 119 2.76 -0.18 -9.31
N PHE A 120 3.21 0.25 -10.48
CA PHE A 120 2.32 0.73 -11.53
C PHE A 120 1.66 -0.44 -12.25
N LEU A 121 0.36 -0.31 -12.46
CA LEU A 121 -0.45 -1.24 -13.25
C LEU A 121 -0.88 -0.60 -14.57
N THR A 122 -0.95 -1.39 -15.61
CA THR A 122 -1.72 -1.04 -16.80
C THR A 122 -3.21 -1.18 -16.51
N GLU A 123 -4.07 -0.56 -17.31
CA GLU A 123 -5.52 -0.69 -17.15
C GLU A 123 -5.97 -2.15 -17.25
N LYS A 124 -5.42 -2.92 -18.20
CA LYS A 124 -5.68 -4.36 -18.36
C LYS A 124 -5.36 -5.14 -17.08
N GLN A 125 -4.18 -4.91 -16.51
CA GLN A 125 -3.73 -5.56 -15.28
C GLN A 125 -4.60 -5.19 -14.07
N ALA A 126 -4.96 -3.92 -13.96
CA ALA A 126 -5.83 -3.44 -12.90
C ALA A 126 -7.24 -4.07 -12.99
N ARG A 127 -7.84 -4.15 -14.18
CA ARG A 127 -9.12 -4.84 -14.38
C ARG A 127 -9.04 -6.30 -14.01
N MET A 128 -7.97 -7.01 -14.39
CA MET A 128 -7.76 -8.42 -14.01
C MET A 128 -7.75 -8.62 -12.49
N LEU A 129 -7.07 -7.74 -11.74
CA LEU A 129 -7.07 -7.80 -10.27
C LEU A 129 -8.43 -7.43 -9.67
N LYS A 130 -9.15 -6.49 -10.28
CA LYS A 130 -10.51 -6.13 -9.85
C LYS A 130 -11.49 -7.28 -10.03
N GLU A 131 -11.45 -7.94 -11.18
CA GLU A 131 -12.24 -9.14 -11.49
C GLU A 131 -11.89 -10.33 -10.59
N ALA A 132 -10.64 -10.41 -10.13
CA ALA A 132 -10.21 -11.39 -9.14
C ALA A 132 -10.76 -11.12 -7.73
N GLY A 133 -11.36 -9.94 -7.49
CA GLY A 133 -11.98 -9.57 -6.23
C GLY A 133 -11.11 -8.67 -5.34
N LEU A 134 -10.02 -8.10 -5.84
CA LEU A 134 -9.24 -7.15 -5.05
C LEU A 134 -10.06 -5.88 -4.76
N ASP A 135 -10.17 -5.52 -3.49
CA ASP A 135 -10.99 -4.40 -3.05
C ASP A 135 -10.26 -3.06 -3.13
N ARG A 136 -9.00 -3.03 -2.66
CA ARG A 136 -8.23 -1.80 -2.46
C ARG A 136 -6.83 -1.91 -3.02
N ILE A 137 -6.33 -0.79 -3.54
CA ILE A 137 -4.91 -0.63 -3.88
C ILE A 137 -4.29 0.47 -3.01
N ASN A 138 -3.14 0.16 -2.44
CA ASN A 138 -2.30 1.12 -1.75
C ASN A 138 -1.26 1.67 -2.75
N HIS A 139 -1.38 2.95 -3.06
CA HIS A 139 -0.50 3.64 -4.00
C HIS A 139 -0.17 5.05 -3.49
N ASN A 140 0.86 5.13 -2.68
CA ASN A 140 1.22 6.34 -1.94
C ASN A 140 1.84 7.41 -2.85
N LEU A 141 1.51 8.68 -2.59
CA LEU A 141 2.20 9.84 -3.18
C LEU A 141 3.54 10.12 -2.50
N ASN A 142 3.71 9.72 -1.26
CA ASN A 142 4.91 9.76 -0.43
C ASN A 142 5.38 11.15 -0.03
N SER A 143 5.46 12.13 -0.95
CA SER A 143 5.90 13.49 -0.66
C SER A 143 5.12 14.52 -1.49
N SER A 144 5.45 15.81 -1.32
CA SER A 144 4.87 16.88 -2.13
C SER A 144 5.37 16.80 -3.59
N ARG A 145 4.57 17.36 -4.51
CA ARG A 145 4.91 17.42 -5.94
C ARG A 145 6.27 18.09 -6.17
N SER A 146 6.53 19.21 -5.52
CA SER A 146 7.75 19.99 -5.68
C SER A 146 8.99 19.28 -5.13
N TYR A 147 8.82 18.45 -4.10
CA TYR A 147 9.94 17.76 -3.45
C TYR A 147 10.17 16.34 -3.98
N TYR A 148 9.25 15.80 -4.77
CA TYR A 148 9.26 14.38 -5.18
C TYR A 148 10.55 13.95 -5.86
N HIS A 149 11.14 14.80 -6.69
CA HIS A 149 12.38 14.52 -7.41
C HIS A 149 13.60 14.30 -6.50
N ASN A 150 13.54 14.81 -5.24
CA ASN A 150 14.60 14.59 -4.25
C ASN A 150 14.54 13.20 -3.61
N ILE A 151 13.37 12.56 -3.64
CA ILE A 151 13.18 11.24 -3.02
C ILE A 151 13.13 10.10 -4.02
N CYS A 152 12.89 10.37 -5.30
CA CYS A 152 12.83 9.37 -6.35
C CYS A 152 13.12 9.97 -7.71
N SER A 153 14.04 9.36 -8.47
CA SER A 153 14.36 9.76 -9.85
C SER A 153 13.80 8.81 -10.91
N THR A 154 13.37 7.62 -10.52
CA THR A 154 12.97 6.55 -11.45
C THR A 154 11.50 6.62 -11.86
N HIS A 155 10.71 7.44 -11.19
CA HIS A 155 9.33 7.77 -11.58
C HIS A 155 8.91 9.11 -10.95
N THR A 156 7.83 9.71 -11.48
CA THR A 156 7.39 11.05 -11.09
C THR A 156 6.14 11.04 -10.20
N PHE A 157 5.88 12.16 -9.54
CA PHE A 157 4.64 12.40 -8.81
C PHE A 157 3.41 12.31 -9.73
N GLU A 158 3.51 12.88 -10.94
CA GLU A 158 2.43 12.87 -11.94
C GLU A 158 2.08 11.45 -12.39
N GLN A 159 3.07 10.61 -12.60
CA GLN A 159 2.84 9.20 -12.94
C GLN A 159 2.05 8.48 -11.84
N ARG A 160 2.35 8.75 -10.56
CA ARG A 160 1.56 8.19 -9.45
C ARG A 160 0.13 8.72 -9.45
N VAL A 161 -0.07 10.02 -9.63
CA VAL A 161 -1.40 10.63 -9.70
C VAL A 161 -2.21 10.04 -10.85
N GLN A 162 -1.61 9.88 -12.03
CA GLN A 162 -2.28 9.29 -13.20
C GLN A 162 -2.69 7.83 -12.92
N ASN A 163 -1.79 7.03 -12.32
CA ASN A 163 -2.11 5.66 -11.97
C ASN A 163 -3.23 5.57 -10.93
N ILE A 164 -3.21 6.42 -9.90
CA ILE A 164 -4.30 6.52 -8.91
C ILE A 164 -5.64 6.84 -9.60
N ARG A 165 -5.68 7.82 -10.48
CA ARG A 165 -6.91 8.20 -11.20
C ARG A 165 -7.44 7.07 -12.07
N MET A 166 -6.57 6.36 -12.77
CA MET A 166 -6.93 5.19 -13.56
C MET A 166 -7.53 4.09 -12.67
N LEU A 167 -6.90 3.79 -11.54
CA LEU A 167 -7.39 2.80 -10.58
C LEU A 167 -8.73 3.18 -9.96
N GLN A 168 -8.94 4.46 -9.62
CA GLN A 168 -10.22 4.99 -9.17
C GLN A 168 -11.32 4.84 -10.25
N GLY A 169 -10.97 5.13 -11.51
CA GLY A 169 -11.89 4.96 -12.65
C GLY A 169 -12.34 3.50 -12.87
N ILE A 170 -11.52 2.53 -12.48
CA ILE A 170 -11.88 1.09 -12.49
C ILE A 170 -12.75 0.69 -11.29
N GLY A 171 -12.84 1.56 -10.27
CA GLY A 171 -13.66 1.31 -9.08
C GLY A 171 -12.91 0.67 -7.91
N PHE A 172 -11.59 0.82 -7.84
CA PHE A 172 -10.84 0.45 -6.64
C PHE A 172 -11.04 1.45 -5.51
N GLU A 173 -11.10 0.97 -4.28
CA GLU A 173 -10.74 1.80 -3.15
C GLU A 173 -9.24 2.13 -3.22
N ILE A 174 -8.89 3.39 -2.96
CA ILE A 174 -7.49 3.83 -2.92
C ILE A 174 -7.08 4.18 -1.50
N CYS A 175 -5.97 3.58 -1.08
CA CYS A 175 -5.22 4.02 0.08
C CYS A 175 -3.99 4.79 -0.43
N SER A 176 -3.90 6.07 -0.10
CA SER A 176 -2.77 6.92 -0.49
C SER A 176 -2.37 7.79 0.68
N GLY A 177 -1.08 7.98 0.85
CA GLY A 177 -0.53 8.78 1.93
C GLY A 177 0.83 9.34 1.57
N GLY A 178 1.42 10.02 2.56
CA GLY A 178 2.75 10.60 2.49
C GLY A 178 3.56 10.29 3.72
N ILE A 179 4.86 10.57 3.63
CA ILE A 179 5.83 10.51 4.72
C ILE A 179 6.24 11.96 4.98
N ILE A 180 6.06 12.40 6.22
CA ILE A 180 6.39 13.77 6.63
C ILE A 180 7.81 13.78 7.21
N GLY A 181 8.58 14.80 6.87
CA GLY A 181 9.93 15.04 7.44
C GLY A 181 11.06 14.45 6.60
N MET A 182 10.84 14.17 5.30
CA MET A 182 11.92 13.75 4.40
C MET A 182 12.77 14.93 3.86
N GLY A 183 12.43 16.18 4.23
CA GLY A 183 13.11 17.41 3.80
C GLY A 183 12.24 18.35 2.97
N GLU A 184 10.98 18.00 2.76
CA GLU A 184 10.00 18.86 2.10
C GLU A 184 9.69 20.11 2.96
N SER A 185 9.31 21.22 2.31
CA SER A 185 8.81 22.42 2.99
C SER A 185 7.41 22.16 3.61
N LYS A 186 7.10 22.96 4.61
CA LYS A 186 5.78 22.96 5.29
C LYS A 186 4.66 23.41 4.35
#